data_32ee5915ebcfe0bd08dcd82ef296fd4e
#
_entry.id   32ee5915ebcfe0bd08dcd82ef296fd4e
#
_cell.length_a   1.000
_cell.length_b   1.000
_cell.length_c   1.000
_cell.angle_alpha   90.00
_cell.angle_beta   90.00
_cell.angle_gamma   90.00
#
_symmetry.space_group_name_H-M   'P 1'
#
loop_
_entity.id
_entity.type
_entity.pdbx_description
1 polymer ?
#
loop_
_entity_poly.entity_id
_entity_poly.type
_entity_poly.pdbx_seq_one_letter_code
_entity_poly.pdbx_strand_id
1 'polypeptide(L)' 'MSKKITLTINSSRFDIDLEDSFARYIEKDLEDKFNVHGNNDIKTLLQAYVKKSYELFEAEQMLSNTLKKI' A
#
# COMPACT_ATOMS: atom_id res chain seq x y z
N MET A 1 -5.15 19.24 3.87
CA MET A 1 -5.73 18.55 5.02
C MET A 1 -5.32 17.10 5.01
N SER A 2 -5.31 16.47 6.17
CA SER A 2 -4.88 15.08 6.28
C SER A 2 -6.01 14.20 6.78
N LYS A 3 -5.95 12.93 6.42
CA LYS A 3 -6.89 11.92 6.87
C LYS A 3 -6.14 10.84 7.64
N LYS A 4 -6.68 10.44 8.78
CA LYS A 4 -6.09 9.39 9.60
C LYS A 4 -6.58 8.03 9.14
N ILE A 5 -5.64 7.11 8.92
CA ILE A 5 -5.93 5.71 8.62
C ILE A 5 -5.37 4.88 9.77
N THR A 6 -6.18 3.95 10.27
CA THR A 6 -5.77 3.09 11.38
C THR A 6 -5.70 1.64 10.91
N LEU A 7 -4.58 0.99 11.20
CA LEU A 7 -4.38 -0.43 10.95
C LEU A 7 -3.86 -1.11 12.22
N THR A 8 -4.33 -2.32 12.48
CA THR A 8 -3.81 -3.14 13.55
C THR A 8 -2.98 -4.27 12.94
N ILE A 9 -1.71 -4.31 13.30
CA ILE A 9 -0.76 -5.32 12.79
C ILE A 9 -0.04 -5.92 13.99
N ASN A 10 -0.02 -7.24 14.05
CA ASN A 10 0.59 -7.98 15.15
C ASN A 10 0.06 -7.52 16.51
N SER A 11 -1.26 -7.31 16.59
CA SER A 11 -1.99 -6.84 17.77
C SER A 11 -1.63 -5.43 18.22
N SER A 12 -0.86 -4.69 17.45
CA SER A 12 -0.53 -3.28 17.72
C SER A 12 -1.27 -2.37 16.76
N ARG A 13 -1.84 -1.32 17.31
CA ARG A 13 -2.59 -0.35 16.52
C ARG A 13 -1.66 0.74 16.01
N PHE A 14 -1.75 1.04 14.72
CA PHE A 14 -0.98 2.09 14.07
C PHE A 14 -1.91 3.10 13.43
N ASP A 15 -1.72 4.36 13.78
CA ASP A 15 -2.45 5.48 13.19
C ASP A 15 -1.52 6.24 12.25
N ILE A 16 -1.97 6.46 11.02
CA ILE A 16 -1.17 7.11 10.00
C ILE A 16 -1.93 8.31 9.46
N ASP A 17 -1.32 9.49 9.48
CA ASP A 17 -1.90 10.69 8.89
C ASP A 17 -1.37 10.85 7.47
N LEU A 18 -2.28 10.91 6.50
CA LEU A 18 -1.94 11.01 5.09
C LEU A 18 -2.69 12.17 4.45
N GLU A 19 -2.11 12.76 3.41
CA GLU A 19 -2.78 13.75 2.61
C GLU A 19 -4.06 13.13 2.01
N ASP A 20 -5.15 13.92 1.93
CA ASP A 20 -6.49 13.41 1.62
C ASP A 20 -6.57 12.59 0.32
N SER A 21 -6.01 13.08 -0.76
CA SER A 21 -6.11 12.38 -2.04
C SER A 21 -5.32 11.07 -2.04
N PHE A 22 -4.17 11.06 -1.40
CA PHE A 22 -3.39 9.83 -1.26
C PHE A 22 -4.09 8.86 -0.31
N ALA A 23 -4.69 9.36 0.77
CA ALA A 23 -5.42 8.50 1.70
C ALA A 23 -6.57 7.77 1.00
N ARG A 24 -7.33 8.47 0.15
CA ARG A 24 -8.41 7.85 -0.62
C ARG A 24 -7.89 6.78 -1.58
N TYR A 25 -6.76 7.06 -2.20
CA TYR A 25 -6.14 6.12 -3.12
C TYR A 25 -5.71 4.84 -2.39
N ILE A 26 -5.01 5.00 -1.26
CA ILE A 26 -4.45 3.86 -0.55
C ILE A 26 -5.50 3.08 0.25
N GLU A 27 -6.63 3.71 0.63
CA GLU A 27 -7.70 3.03 1.35
C GLU A 27 -8.23 1.81 0.59
N LYS A 28 -8.43 1.94 -0.70
CA LYS A 28 -8.91 0.81 -1.52
C LYS A 28 -7.90 -0.32 -1.55
N ASP A 29 -6.64 0.01 -1.63
CA ASP A 29 -5.57 -0.97 -1.64
C ASP A 29 -5.45 -1.67 -0.29
N LEU A 30 -5.60 -0.92 0.80
CA LEU A 30 -5.55 -1.49 2.15
C LEU A 30 -6.73 -2.43 2.40
N GLU A 31 -7.94 -2.06 1.95
CA GLU A 31 -9.11 -2.94 2.08
C GLU A 31 -8.93 -4.24 1.33
N ASP A 32 -8.22 -4.21 0.20
CA ASP A 32 -7.97 -5.39 -0.60
C ASP A 32 -6.93 -6.31 0.03
N LYS A 33 -5.89 -5.74 0.65
CA LYS A 33 -4.73 -6.51 1.12
C LYS A 33 -4.72 -6.77 2.63
N PHE A 34 -5.45 -5.98 3.40
CA PHE A 34 -5.47 -6.07 4.85
C PHE A 34 -6.89 -6.19 5.37
N ASN A 35 -7.01 -6.79 6.56
CA ASN A 35 -8.27 -6.73 7.30
C ASN A 35 -8.30 -5.38 8.03
N VAL A 36 -9.07 -4.43 7.49
CA VAL A 36 -9.13 -3.07 8.06
C VAL A 36 -9.95 -3.01 9.34
N HIS A 37 -10.74 -4.05 9.62
CA HIS A 37 -11.59 -4.12 10.82
C HIS A 37 -11.07 -5.08 11.88
N GLY A 38 -9.87 -5.63 11.70
CA GLY A 38 -9.30 -6.58 12.62
C GLY A 38 -7.79 -6.57 12.60
N ASN A 39 -7.21 -7.58 13.25
CA ASN A 39 -5.77 -7.71 13.33
C ASN A 39 -5.20 -8.32 12.05
N ASN A 40 -3.99 -7.89 11.70
CA ASN A 40 -3.22 -8.46 10.60
C ASN A 40 -1.88 -8.95 11.15
N ASP A 41 -1.34 -10.03 10.60
CA ASP A 41 -0.03 -10.49 11.04
C ASP A 41 1.08 -9.83 10.21
N ILE A 42 2.30 -9.98 10.68
CA ILE A 42 3.47 -9.38 10.01
C ILE A 42 3.67 -9.98 8.64
N LYS A 43 3.32 -11.25 8.46
CA LYS A 43 3.41 -11.92 7.16
C LYS A 43 2.54 -11.21 6.11
N THR A 44 1.33 -10.81 6.50
CA THR A 44 0.43 -10.06 5.61
C THR A 44 1.07 -8.74 5.17
N LEU A 45 1.69 -8.03 6.11
CA LEU A 45 2.37 -6.78 5.79
C LEU A 45 3.54 -7.02 4.83
N LEU A 46 4.34 -8.04 5.09
CA LEU A 46 5.46 -8.37 4.22
C LEU A 46 5.00 -8.73 2.82
N GLN A 47 3.95 -9.52 2.70
CA GLN A 47 3.38 -9.90 1.40
C GLN A 47 2.87 -8.67 0.64
N ALA A 48 2.19 -7.75 1.33
CA ALA A 48 1.71 -6.52 0.72
C ALA A 48 2.87 -5.65 0.23
N TYR A 49 3.93 -5.55 1.01
CA TYR A 49 5.11 -4.80 0.62
C TYR A 49 5.78 -5.39 -0.63
N VAL A 50 5.97 -6.70 -0.64
CA VAL A 50 6.60 -7.38 -1.79
C VAL A 50 5.74 -7.20 -3.05
N LYS A 51 4.43 -7.34 -2.90
CA LYS A 51 3.51 -7.17 -4.04
C LYS A 51 3.57 -5.75 -4.59
N LYS A 52 3.57 -4.74 -3.72
CA LYS A 52 3.70 -3.34 -4.15
C LYS A 52 5.03 -3.06 -4.82
N SER A 53 6.10 -3.60 -4.29
CA SER A 53 7.43 -3.45 -4.87
C SER A 53 7.49 -4.08 -6.26
N TYR A 54 6.84 -5.23 -6.44
CA TYR A 54 6.78 -5.88 -7.74
C TYR A 54 5.97 -5.05 -8.74
N GLU A 55 4.83 -4.51 -8.33
CA GLU A 55 4.02 -3.65 -9.18
C GLU A 55 4.79 -2.41 -9.63
N LEU A 56 5.54 -1.81 -8.72
CA LEU A 56 6.38 -0.67 -9.03
C LEU A 56 7.50 -1.06 -10.00
N PHE A 57 8.13 -2.19 -9.76
CA PHE A 57 9.17 -2.72 -10.64
C PHE A 57 8.64 -2.91 -12.05
N GLU A 58 7.46 -3.51 -12.22
CA GLU A 58 6.85 -3.70 -13.52
C GLU A 58 6.55 -2.36 -14.20
N ALA A 59 6.02 -1.41 -13.45
CA ALA A 59 5.72 -0.07 -13.99
C ALA A 59 6.99 0.62 -14.47
N GLU A 60 8.08 0.52 -13.73
CA GLU A 60 9.37 1.08 -14.12
C GLU A 60 9.94 0.40 -15.35
N GLN A 61 9.78 -0.91 -15.48
CA GLN A 61 10.21 -1.66 -16.65
C GLN A 61 9.45 -1.22 -17.90
N MET A 62 8.15 -1.08 -17.81
CA MET A 62 7.33 -0.61 -18.91
C MET A 62 7.74 0.80 -19.36
N LEU A 63 7.96 1.69 -18.40
CA LEU A 63 8.37 3.06 -18.70
C LEU A 63 9.74 3.08 -19.39
N SER A 64 10.70 2.31 -18.87
CA SER A 64 12.03 2.21 -19.43
C SER A 64 12.01 1.65 -20.85
N ASN A 65 11.21 0.62 -21.10
CA ASN A 65 11.05 0.03 -22.42
C ASN A 65 10.46 1.03 -23.40
N THR A 66 9.48 1.80 -22.99
CA THR A 66 8.86 2.82 -23.81
C THR A 66 9.88 3.88 -24.21
N LEU A 67 10.69 4.33 -23.26
CA LEU A 67 11.72 5.31 -23.50
C LEU A 67 12.82 4.79 -24.45
N LYS A 68 13.16 3.52 -24.32
CA LYS A 68 14.19 2.92 -25.18
C LYS A 68 13.76 2.75 -26.64
N LYS A 69 12.48 2.70 -26.87
CA LYS A 69 11.95 2.55 -28.23
C LYS A 69 11.87 3.85 -29.01
N ILE A 70 12.12 4.95 -28.38
CA ILE A 70 12.09 6.27 -29.02
C ILE A 70 13.48 6.65 -29.59
#